data_a7fb6e87c87c8c48a61343a702c573b0
#
_entry.id   a7fb6e87c87c8c48a61343a702c573b0
#
_cell.length_a   1.000
_cell.length_b   1.000
_cell.length_c   1.000
_cell.angle_alpha   90.00
_cell.angle_beta   90.00
_cell.angle_gamma   90.00
#
_symmetry.space_group_name_H-M   'P 1'
#
loop_
_entity.id
_entity.type
_entity.pdbx_description
1 polymer ?
#
loop_
_entity_poly.entity_id
_entity_poly.type
_entity_poly.pdbx_seq_one_letter_code
_entity_poly.pdbx_strand_id
1 'polypeptide(L)'
;MRIEQDVKLDYKDVLIRPKRSTLSSRKQVQLERRFTFCNYKPYVATDVLPDGYPAGPSVEDHYLGVPIMASNMDGVGTFAMADKLAEGDIFTCLVKTYSVNELIQYFSSGMTERTENVAMSIGTSELDFDKLFAVRSTIGDQLKYVCMDIANGYSDHFAAHVRKVREAFPNIVIIAGN
;
A
#
# COMPACT_ATOMS: atom_id res chain seq x y z
N MET A 1 30.32 19.71 3.60
CA MET A 1 29.74 18.87 2.54
C MET A 1 30.44 17.53 2.58
N ARG A 2 29.71 16.43 2.69
CA ARG A 2 30.26 15.06 2.66
C ARG A 2 30.16 14.55 1.22
N ILE A 3 31.27 14.12 0.64
CA ILE A 3 31.30 13.50 -0.68
C ILE A 3 31.45 12.00 -0.48
N GLU A 4 30.49 11.23 -0.96
CA GLU A 4 30.52 9.77 -0.98
C GLU A 4 31.09 9.31 -2.32
N GLN A 5 32.06 8.39 -2.27
CA GLN A 5 32.72 7.87 -3.47
C GLN A 5 32.08 6.56 -4.00
N ASP A 6 30.93 6.18 -3.44
CA ASP A 6 30.22 5.00 -3.89
C ASP A 6 29.76 5.12 -5.33
N VAL A 7 29.86 4.04 -6.08
CA VAL A 7 29.32 3.97 -7.44
C VAL A 7 27.80 4.05 -7.35
N LYS A 8 27.21 5.10 -7.92
CA LYS A 8 25.77 5.24 -8.03
C LYS A 8 25.32 4.71 -9.39
N LEU A 9 24.57 3.61 -9.39
CA LEU A 9 24.09 2.95 -10.61
C LEU A 9 22.65 3.38 -10.91
N ASP A 10 22.37 3.56 -12.20
CA ASP A 10 21.03 3.73 -12.75
C ASP A 10 20.57 2.44 -13.44
N TYR A 11 19.31 2.32 -13.81
CA TYR A 11 18.78 1.16 -14.51
C TYR A 11 19.51 0.84 -15.82
N LYS A 12 20.02 1.86 -16.53
CA LYS A 12 20.85 1.69 -17.74
C LYS A 12 22.21 1.07 -17.47
N ASP A 13 22.69 1.09 -16.21
CA ASP A 13 24.03 0.63 -15.82
C ASP A 13 23.99 -0.83 -15.32
N VAL A 14 22.82 -1.47 -15.30
CA VAL A 14 22.66 -2.81 -14.77
C VAL A 14 21.95 -3.73 -15.76
N LEU A 15 22.29 -5.03 -15.68
CA LEU A 15 21.65 -6.09 -16.47
C LEU A 15 21.20 -7.20 -15.53
N ILE A 16 20.08 -7.84 -15.89
CA ILE A 16 19.61 -9.02 -15.17
C ILE A 16 20.57 -10.18 -15.47
N ARG A 17 21.23 -10.69 -14.43
CA ARG A 17 22.10 -11.85 -14.56
C ARG A 17 21.25 -13.11 -14.78
N PRO A 18 21.48 -13.86 -15.87
CA PRO A 18 20.81 -15.13 -16.09
C PRO A 18 21.09 -16.10 -14.95
N LYS A 19 20.05 -16.80 -14.49
CA LYS A 19 20.15 -17.87 -13.50
C LYS A 19 19.58 -19.17 -14.06
N ARG A 20 20.09 -20.31 -13.58
CA ARG A 20 19.49 -21.61 -13.91
C ARG A 20 18.06 -21.65 -13.37
N SER A 21 17.13 -22.09 -14.20
CA SER A 21 15.72 -22.29 -13.85
C SER A 21 15.37 -23.78 -13.93
N THR A 22 14.48 -24.21 -13.06
CA THR A 22 13.84 -25.54 -13.14
C THR A 22 12.55 -25.51 -13.94
N LEU A 23 12.10 -24.31 -14.35
CA LEU A 23 10.88 -24.13 -15.14
C LEU A 23 11.15 -24.44 -16.60
N SER A 24 10.27 -25.24 -17.22
CA SER A 24 10.34 -25.61 -18.63
C SER A 24 9.52 -24.67 -19.53
N SER A 25 8.63 -23.86 -18.99
CA SER A 25 7.77 -22.96 -19.74
C SER A 25 7.53 -21.65 -19.01
N ARG A 26 7.38 -20.54 -19.76
CA ARG A 26 6.96 -19.22 -19.23
C ARG A 26 5.59 -19.28 -18.52
N LYS A 27 4.72 -20.21 -18.93
CA LYS A 27 3.40 -20.41 -18.32
C LYS A 27 3.47 -20.96 -16.89
N GLN A 28 4.62 -21.44 -16.45
CA GLN A 28 4.86 -21.94 -15.09
C GLN A 28 5.37 -20.85 -14.15
N VAL A 29 5.63 -19.64 -14.67
CA VAL A 29 6.07 -18.51 -13.85
C VAL A 29 4.89 -17.99 -13.06
N GLN A 30 5.04 -17.91 -11.75
CA GLN A 30 4.13 -17.24 -10.84
C GLN A 30 4.72 -15.88 -10.47
N LEU A 31 3.98 -14.82 -10.73
CA LEU A 31 4.41 -13.44 -10.47
C LEU A 31 3.97 -12.96 -9.11
N GLU A 32 2.90 -13.52 -8.56
CA GLU A 32 2.32 -13.12 -7.29
C GLU A 32 3.30 -13.38 -6.14
N ARG A 33 3.32 -12.45 -5.21
CA ARG A 33 4.12 -12.53 -3.98
C ARG A 33 3.24 -12.13 -2.80
N ARG A 34 3.48 -12.78 -1.67
CA ARG A 34 2.82 -12.43 -0.40
C ARG A 34 3.70 -11.48 0.39
N PHE A 35 3.08 -10.38 0.83
CA PHE A 35 3.70 -9.40 1.71
C PHE A 35 2.88 -9.32 3.00
N THR A 36 3.54 -9.48 4.13
CA THR A 36 2.92 -9.29 5.45
C THR A 36 3.38 -7.96 6.03
N PHE A 37 2.45 -7.15 6.54
CA PHE A 37 2.74 -5.82 7.06
C PHE A 37 2.81 -5.84 8.59
N CYS A 38 3.69 -4.97 9.15
CA CYS A 38 3.93 -4.91 10.60
C CYS A 38 2.86 -4.12 11.38
N ASN A 39 1.83 -3.62 10.72
CA ASN A 39 0.81 -2.75 11.30
C ASN A 39 -0.47 -3.49 11.68
N TYR A 40 -0.51 -4.81 11.56
CA TYR A 40 -1.62 -5.58 12.13
C TYR A 40 -1.61 -5.45 13.67
N LYS A 41 -2.75 -5.62 14.29
CA LYS A 41 -2.85 -5.56 15.76
C LYS A 41 -1.76 -6.41 16.38
N PRO A 42 -0.95 -5.85 17.29
CA PRO A 42 -0.03 -6.69 18.03
C PRO A 42 -0.86 -7.77 18.71
N TYR A 43 -0.41 -9.00 18.56
CA TYR A 43 -0.98 -10.15 19.25
C TYR A 43 -1.14 -9.80 20.74
N VAL A 44 -2.38 -9.64 21.17
CA VAL A 44 -2.69 -9.57 22.59
C VAL A 44 -2.83 -11.03 23.02
N ALA A 45 -2.00 -11.47 23.94
CA ALA A 45 -1.95 -12.86 24.42
C ALA A 45 -3.27 -13.36 25.07
N THR A 46 -4.31 -12.54 25.04
CA THR A 46 -5.68 -12.84 25.48
C THR A 46 -6.55 -13.41 24.36
N ASP A 47 -6.14 -13.29 23.09
CA ASP A 47 -6.88 -13.88 21.98
C ASP A 47 -6.47 -15.34 21.83
N VAL A 48 -7.19 -16.21 22.55
CA VAL A 48 -7.01 -17.67 22.51
C VAL A 48 -8.13 -18.25 21.66
N LEU A 49 -7.76 -19.06 20.67
CA LEU A 49 -8.72 -19.83 19.89
C LEU A 49 -9.51 -20.80 20.82
N PRO A 50 -10.71 -21.26 20.43
CA PRO A 50 -11.51 -22.19 21.25
C PRO A 50 -10.78 -23.50 21.61
N ASP A 51 -9.72 -23.84 20.89
CA ASP A 51 -8.84 -25.00 21.12
C ASP A 51 -7.66 -24.71 22.07
N GLY A 52 -7.58 -23.48 22.61
CA GLY A 52 -6.55 -23.09 23.59
C GLY A 52 -5.22 -22.64 22.97
N TYR A 53 -5.11 -22.61 21.64
CA TYR A 53 -3.91 -22.06 20.97
C TYR A 53 -4.02 -20.54 20.82
N PRO A 54 -2.87 -19.83 20.87
CA PRO A 54 -2.86 -18.41 20.59
C PRO A 54 -3.37 -18.16 19.17
N ALA A 55 -4.33 -17.25 19.02
CA ALA A 55 -4.77 -16.80 17.72
C ALA A 55 -3.55 -16.21 16.98
N GLY A 56 -3.12 -16.86 15.92
CA GLY A 56 -2.06 -16.33 15.06
C GLY A 56 -2.48 -15.02 14.42
N PRO A 57 -1.55 -14.28 13.77
CA PRO A 57 -1.88 -13.08 13.01
C PRO A 57 -3.02 -13.41 12.05
N SER A 58 -4.04 -12.56 12.03
CA SER A 58 -5.20 -12.77 11.15
C SER A 58 -4.70 -12.84 9.70
N VAL A 59 -5.28 -13.73 8.91
CA VAL A 59 -4.91 -13.95 7.50
C VAL A 59 -5.18 -12.70 6.64
N GLU A 60 -5.91 -11.73 7.19
CA GLU A 60 -6.38 -10.52 6.53
C GLU A 60 -5.33 -9.40 6.39
N ASP A 61 -4.18 -9.52 7.07
CA ASP A 61 -3.18 -8.45 7.14
C ASP A 61 -2.01 -8.64 6.15
N HIS A 62 -2.27 -9.17 4.98
CA HIS A 62 -1.27 -9.34 3.94
C HIS A 62 -1.78 -8.88 2.57
N TYR A 63 -0.85 -8.52 1.70
CA TYR A 63 -1.07 -8.34 0.28
C TYR A 63 -0.58 -9.58 -0.47
N LEU A 64 -1.40 -10.10 -1.36
CA LEU A 64 -1.02 -11.14 -2.31
C LEU A 64 -1.25 -10.59 -3.72
N GLY A 65 -0.20 -10.42 -4.48
CA GLY A 65 -0.29 -9.91 -5.84
C GLY A 65 1.06 -9.73 -6.50
N VAL A 66 1.04 -9.18 -7.69
CA VAL A 66 2.25 -8.85 -8.45
C VAL A 66 2.93 -7.66 -7.75
N PRO A 67 4.26 -7.72 -7.47
CA PRO A 67 4.98 -6.66 -6.75
C PRO A 67 5.28 -5.45 -7.65
N ILE A 68 4.24 -4.92 -8.28
CA ILE A 68 4.28 -3.71 -9.12
C ILE A 68 3.18 -2.79 -8.63
N MET A 69 3.51 -1.53 -8.46
CA MET A 69 2.59 -0.51 -7.99
C MET A 69 2.53 0.64 -9.00
N ALA A 70 1.33 0.92 -9.51
CA ALA A 70 1.10 2.10 -10.33
C ALA A 70 1.12 3.34 -9.44
N SER A 71 1.88 4.36 -9.87
CA SER A 71 2.09 5.58 -9.09
C SER A 71 0.84 6.47 -9.03
N ASN A 72 0.78 7.29 -7.99
CA ASN A 72 -0.30 8.24 -7.73
C ASN A 72 -0.23 9.52 -8.60
N MET A 73 0.12 9.36 -9.85
CA MET A 73 0.25 10.45 -10.84
C MET A 73 -1.04 10.64 -11.63
N ASP A 74 -1.26 11.88 -12.11
CA ASP A 74 -2.35 12.19 -13.02
C ASP A 74 -2.30 11.27 -14.26
N GLY A 75 -3.44 10.70 -14.62
CA GLY A 75 -3.56 9.76 -15.74
C GLY A 75 -3.10 8.33 -15.46
N VAL A 76 -2.39 8.08 -14.34
CA VAL A 76 -1.96 6.74 -13.91
C VAL A 76 -2.78 6.26 -12.71
N GLY A 77 -2.81 7.03 -11.62
CA GLY A 77 -3.54 6.69 -10.39
C GLY A 77 -5.02 7.00 -10.48
N THR A 78 -5.70 6.55 -11.54
CA THR A 78 -7.14 6.78 -11.75
C THR A 78 -7.97 5.56 -11.34
N PHE A 79 -9.26 5.76 -11.05
CA PHE A 79 -10.17 4.66 -10.76
C PHE A 79 -10.22 3.63 -11.88
N ALA A 80 -10.31 4.09 -13.14
CA ALA A 80 -10.35 3.19 -14.29
C ALA A 80 -9.06 2.36 -14.44
N MET A 81 -7.91 2.98 -14.19
CA MET A 81 -6.63 2.27 -14.21
C MET A 81 -6.54 1.27 -13.06
N ALA A 82 -6.94 1.69 -11.85
CA ALA A 82 -6.93 0.83 -10.68
C ALA A 82 -7.79 -0.40 -10.86
N ASP A 83 -9.03 -0.24 -11.38
CA ASP A 83 -9.91 -1.38 -11.69
C ASP A 83 -9.27 -2.33 -12.71
N LYS A 84 -8.62 -1.76 -13.74
CA LYS A 84 -8.01 -2.60 -14.80
C LYS A 84 -6.76 -3.32 -14.34
N LEU A 85 -5.94 -2.69 -13.51
CA LEU A 85 -4.73 -3.30 -12.97
C LEU A 85 -5.05 -4.36 -11.92
N ALA A 86 -6.11 -4.16 -11.14
CA ALA A 86 -6.58 -5.13 -10.14
C ALA A 86 -7.00 -6.48 -10.76
N GLU A 87 -7.49 -6.49 -12.01
CA GLU A 87 -7.76 -7.75 -12.74
C GLU A 87 -6.49 -8.63 -12.91
N GLY A 88 -5.30 -8.03 -12.83
CA GLY A 88 -4.01 -8.72 -12.92
C GLY A 88 -3.24 -8.73 -11.60
N ASP A 89 -3.93 -8.53 -10.47
CA ASP A 89 -3.33 -8.48 -9.12
C ASP A 89 -2.20 -7.45 -8.99
N ILE A 90 -2.30 -6.33 -9.74
CA ILE A 90 -1.35 -5.22 -9.72
C ILE A 90 -1.91 -4.10 -8.86
N PHE A 91 -1.07 -3.55 -7.98
CA PHE A 91 -1.45 -2.51 -7.03
C PHE A 91 -1.49 -1.12 -7.65
N THR A 92 -2.39 -0.26 -7.18
CA THR A 92 -2.48 1.14 -7.63
C THR A 92 -2.57 2.10 -6.45
N CYS A 93 -1.74 3.15 -6.45
CA CYS A 93 -1.96 4.31 -5.60
C CYS A 93 -2.78 5.36 -6.38
N LEU A 94 -3.94 5.73 -5.85
CA LEU A 94 -4.82 6.73 -6.48
C LEU A 94 -4.18 8.12 -6.41
N VAL A 95 -4.40 8.92 -7.43
CA VAL A 95 -4.03 10.34 -7.38
C VAL A 95 -4.79 11.05 -6.24
N LYS A 96 -4.11 11.98 -5.55
CA LYS A 96 -4.68 12.62 -4.34
C LYS A 96 -5.78 13.67 -4.60
N THR A 97 -6.11 13.95 -5.86
CA THR A 97 -7.09 14.98 -6.21
C THR A 97 -8.55 14.56 -6.06
N TYR A 98 -8.83 13.26 -5.95
CA TYR A 98 -10.19 12.78 -5.72
C TYR A 98 -10.81 13.33 -4.45
N SER A 99 -12.07 13.71 -4.49
CA SER A 99 -12.83 14.18 -3.33
C SER A 99 -13.17 13.06 -2.36
N VAL A 100 -13.58 13.41 -1.13
CA VAL A 100 -14.07 12.46 -0.14
C VAL A 100 -15.22 11.62 -0.69
N ASN A 101 -16.21 12.25 -1.35
CA ASN A 101 -17.37 11.55 -1.86
C ASN A 101 -17.03 10.55 -2.97
N GLU A 102 -16.13 10.92 -3.89
CA GLU A 102 -15.68 10.02 -4.96
C GLU A 102 -14.96 8.80 -4.38
N LEU A 103 -14.09 9.01 -3.39
CA LEU A 103 -13.37 7.92 -2.72
C LEU A 103 -14.33 7.00 -1.96
N ILE A 104 -15.28 7.54 -1.20
CA ILE A 104 -16.30 6.76 -0.51
C ILE A 104 -17.09 5.93 -1.51
N GLN A 105 -17.58 6.55 -2.58
CA GLN A 105 -18.35 5.85 -3.61
C GLN A 105 -17.54 4.74 -4.27
N TYR A 106 -16.27 5.00 -4.57
CA TYR A 106 -15.39 4.03 -5.21
C TYR A 106 -15.15 2.80 -4.33
N PHE A 107 -14.74 2.98 -3.08
CA PHE A 107 -14.45 1.87 -2.17
C PHE A 107 -15.71 1.15 -1.66
N SER A 108 -16.86 1.85 -1.55
CA SER A 108 -18.13 1.25 -1.10
C SER A 108 -18.82 0.39 -2.16
N SER A 109 -18.26 0.26 -3.34
CA SER A 109 -18.87 -0.52 -4.45
C SER A 109 -18.94 -2.03 -4.21
N GLY A 110 -18.34 -2.52 -3.12
CA GLY A 110 -18.35 -3.95 -2.74
C GLY A 110 -17.41 -4.83 -3.56
N MET A 111 -16.56 -4.25 -4.40
CA MET A 111 -15.53 -5.00 -5.13
C MET A 111 -14.33 -5.24 -4.23
N THR A 112 -14.06 -6.50 -3.92
CA THR A 112 -12.94 -6.91 -3.05
C THR A 112 -11.59 -6.45 -3.62
N GLU A 113 -11.44 -6.49 -4.94
CA GLU A 113 -10.21 -6.07 -5.64
C GLU A 113 -9.85 -4.61 -5.35
N ARG A 114 -10.84 -3.73 -5.18
CA ARG A 114 -10.60 -2.32 -4.82
C ARG A 114 -10.06 -2.17 -3.41
N THR A 115 -10.49 -2.98 -2.48
CA THR A 115 -9.99 -3.00 -1.11
C THR A 115 -8.58 -3.57 -1.03
N GLU A 116 -8.31 -4.65 -1.79
CA GLU A 116 -7.04 -5.39 -1.70
C GLU A 116 -5.91 -4.79 -2.51
N ASN A 117 -6.20 -4.08 -3.60
CA ASN A 117 -5.17 -3.65 -4.57
C ASN A 117 -5.08 -2.14 -4.75
N VAL A 118 -5.76 -1.33 -3.93
CA VAL A 118 -5.81 0.11 -4.14
C VAL A 118 -5.55 0.87 -2.86
N ALA A 119 -4.66 1.88 -2.95
CA ALA A 119 -4.41 2.85 -1.88
C ALA A 119 -5.00 4.21 -2.20
N MET A 120 -5.61 4.85 -1.21
CA MET A 120 -5.89 6.28 -1.23
C MET A 120 -4.58 7.05 -1.01
N SER A 121 -4.33 8.15 -1.75
CA SER A 121 -3.16 8.99 -1.52
C SER A 121 -3.49 10.29 -0.79
N ILE A 122 -2.57 10.69 0.08
CA ILE A 122 -2.61 11.95 0.83
C ILE A 122 -1.23 12.63 0.86
N GLY A 123 -1.19 13.93 1.15
CA GLY A 123 0.01 14.66 1.52
C GLY A 123 0.17 14.72 3.06
N THR A 124 0.72 15.85 3.55
CA THR A 124 0.95 16.10 4.98
C THR A 124 0.21 17.33 5.52
N SER A 125 -0.77 17.85 4.79
CA SER A 125 -1.59 18.94 5.28
C SER A 125 -2.68 18.43 6.25
N GLU A 126 -3.19 19.31 7.11
CA GLU A 126 -4.33 18.95 7.96
C GLU A 126 -5.56 18.61 7.12
N LEU A 127 -5.77 19.26 5.97
CA LEU A 127 -6.85 18.93 5.05
C LEU A 127 -6.72 17.51 4.48
N ASP A 128 -5.50 17.04 4.22
CA ASP A 128 -5.26 15.66 3.79
C ASP A 128 -5.58 14.67 4.91
N PHE A 129 -5.21 15.01 6.13
CA PHE A 129 -5.55 14.19 7.30
C PHE A 129 -7.07 14.13 7.53
N ASP A 130 -7.76 15.27 7.49
CA ASP A 130 -9.22 15.34 7.65
C ASP A 130 -9.93 14.56 6.54
N LYS A 131 -9.41 14.60 5.32
CA LYS A 131 -9.90 13.82 4.19
C LYS A 131 -9.78 12.32 4.45
N LEU A 132 -8.60 11.86 4.89
CA LEU A 132 -8.39 10.45 5.26
C LEU A 132 -9.34 10.04 6.38
N PHE A 133 -9.47 10.89 7.41
CA PHE A 133 -10.34 10.65 8.55
C PHE A 133 -11.81 10.51 8.11
N ALA A 134 -12.29 11.41 7.26
CA ALA A 134 -13.67 11.37 6.75
C ALA A 134 -13.97 10.12 5.94
N VAL A 135 -13.06 9.73 5.04
CA VAL A 135 -13.20 8.51 4.24
C VAL A 135 -13.20 7.29 5.15
N ARG A 136 -12.18 7.14 5.99
CA ARG A 136 -12.01 5.97 6.87
C ARG A 136 -13.14 5.82 7.88
N SER A 137 -13.65 6.94 8.43
CA SER A 137 -14.79 6.93 9.36
C SER A 137 -16.09 6.47 8.69
N THR A 138 -16.22 6.68 7.39
CA THR A 138 -17.43 6.31 6.64
C THR A 138 -17.40 4.85 6.17
N ILE A 139 -16.26 4.41 5.60
CA ILE A 139 -16.17 3.09 4.95
C ILE A 139 -15.42 2.04 5.79
N GLY A 140 -14.86 2.44 6.91
CA GLY A 140 -14.19 1.51 7.82
C GLY A 140 -13.03 0.76 7.17
N ASP A 141 -12.95 -0.54 7.40
CA ASP A 141 -11.86 -1.40 6.94
C ASP A 141 -11.81 -1.64 5.42
N GLN A 142 -12.81 -1.14 4.66
CA GLN A 142 -12.75 -1.15 3.19
C GLN A 142 -11.61 -0.26 2.66
N LEU A 143 -11.16 0.76 3.39
CA LEU A 143 -9.93 1.47 3.10
C LEU A 143 -8.77 0.81 3.86
N LYS A 144 -8.10 -0.13 3.23
CA LYS A 144 -7.00 -0.91 3.82
C LYS A 144 -5.65 -0.20 3.72
N TYR A 145 -5.43 0.59 2.67
CA TYR A 145 -4.12 1.17 2.33
C TYR A 145 -4.20 2.69 2.18
N VAL A 146 -3.19 3.39 2.72
CA VAL A 146 -2.97 4.81 2.47
C VAL A 146 -1.55 5.05 1.96
N CYS A 147 -1.43 5.78 0.85
CA CYS A 147 -0.16 6.25 0.31
C CYS A 147 0.07 7.70 0.76
N MET A 148 1.17 7.93 1.46
CA MET A 148 1.59 9.26 1.91
C MET A 148 2.76 9.70 1.04
N ASP A 149 2.49 10.62 0.10
CA ASP A 149 3.46 11.06 -0.91
C ASP A 149 3.69 12.57 -0.84
N ILE A 150 4.96 12.95 -0.68
CA ILE A 150 5.44 14.34 -0.67
C ILE A 150 6.78 14.45 -1.39
N ALA A 151 7.16 15.69 -1.76
CA ALA A 151 8.40 15.94 -2.49
C ALA A 151 9.69 15.60 -1.72
N ASN A 152 9.68 15.57 -0.38
CA ASN A 152 10.83 15.21 0.45
C ASN A 152 10.42 14.34 1.64
N GLY A 153 10.43 13.03 1.46
CA GLY A 153 10.13 12.03 2.49
C GLY A 153 11.15 11.93 3.63
N TYR A 154 12.29 12.61 3.53
CA TYR A 154 13.33 12.62 4.59
C TYR A 154 13.15 13.75 5.62
N SER A 155 12.08 14.54 5.54
CA SER A 155 11.85 15.61 6.50
C SER A 155 11.28 15.09 7.84
N ASP A 156 11.69 15.73 8.95
CA ASP A 156 11.13 15.42 10.28
C ASP A 156 9.62 15.64 10.33
N HIS A 157 9.11 16.65 9.60
CA HIS A 157 7.69 16.92 9.45
C HIS A 157 6.95 15.72 8.85
N PHE A 158 7.51 15.11 7.79
CA PHE A 158 6.91 13.92 7.18
C PHE A 158 6.87 12.75 8.16
N ALA A 159 7.99 12.49 8.84
CA ALA A 159 8.06 11.41 9.84
C ALA A 159 7.05 11.61 10.98
N ALA A 160 6.87 12.86 11.45
CA ALA A 160 5.88 13.19 12.47
C ALA A 160 4.46 12.96 11.96
N HIS A 161 4.17 13.32 10.69
CA HIS A 161 2.85 13.12 10.11
C HIS A 161 2.52 11.64 9.89
N VAL A 162 3.49 10.83 9.48
CA VAL A 162 3.34 9.37 9.39
C VAL A 162 2.98 8.76 10.75
N ARG A 163 3.63 9.22 11.84
CA ARG A 163 3.28 8.79 13.22
C ARG A 163 1.86 9.21 13.57
N LYS A 164 1.46 10.46 13.28
CA LYS A 164 0.09 10.94 13.50
C LYS A 164 -0.95 10.06 12.81
N VAL A 165 -0.72 9.70 11.55
CA VAL A 165 -1.61 8.80 10.81
C VAL A 165 -1.62 7.40 11.43
N ARG A 166 -0.47 6.86 11.82
CA ARG A 166 -0.37 5.55 12.49
C ARG A 166 -1.10 5.51 13.83
N GLU A 167 -0.99 6.57 14.64
CA GLU A 167 -1.67 6.68 15.93
C GLU A 167 -3.19 6.76 15.77
N ALA A 168 -3.66 7.52 14.76
CA ALA A 168 -5.10 7.63 14.47
C ALA A 168 -5.69 6.35 13.84
N PHE A 169 -4.90 5.63 13.05
CA PHE A 169 -5.35 4.46 12.29
C PHE A 169 -4.36 3.28 12.46
N PRO A 170 -4.38 2.57 13.61
CA PRO A 170 -3.41 1.53 13.92
C PRO A 170 -3.38 0.38 12.91
N ASN A 171 -4.51 0.08 12.29
CA ASN A 171 -4.68 -1.08 11.42
C ASN A 171 -4.52 -0.77 9.91
N ILE A 172 -4.37 0.51 9.51
CA ILE A 172 -4.20 0.85 8.10
C ILE A 172 -2.76 0.54 7.64
N VAL A 173 -2.60 0.03 6.45
CA VAL A 173 -1.27 -0.12 5.83
C VAL A 173 -0.84 1.23 5.29
N ILE A 174 0.32 1.72 5.73
CA ILE A 174 0.88 3.00 5.30
C ILE A 174 2.01 2.73 4.31
N ILE A 175 1.88 3.29 3.12
CA ILE A 175 2.93 3.37 2.10
C ILE A 175 3.45 4.80 2.18
N ALA A 176 4.68 4.99 2.64
CA ALA A 176 5.24 6.31 2.91
C ALA A 176 6.54 6.53 2.15
N GLY A 177 6.64 7.67 1.48
CA GLY A 177 7.87 8.02 0.78
C GLY A 177 7.76 9.15 -0.22
N ASN A 178 8.70 9.10 -1.16
CA ASN A 178 8.77 9.90 -2.36
C ASN A 178 9.27 9.01 -3.49
#